data_b33acf1843ecdade6f9de5b340a476a6
#
_entry.id   b33acf1843ecdade6f9de5b340a476a6
#
_cell.length_a   1.000
_cell.length_b   1.000
_cell.length_c   1.000
_cell.angle_alpha   90.00
_cell.angle_beta   90.00
_cell.angle_gamma   90.00
#
_symmetry.space_group_name_H-M   'P 1'
#
loop_
_entity.id
_entity.type
_entity.pdbx_description
1 polymer ?
#
loop_
_entity_poly.entity_id
_entity_poly.type
_entity_poly.pdbx_seq_one_letter_code
_entity_poly.pdbx_strand_id
1 'polypeptide(L)'
;MSLLIRVQPTAKCGPDRSCVPCAIIPDVIERYTLPEMGRIWSDQRRLEVWKEVETLALEAWATLGKVPDSVAGATRSAPCPTPEAVAEREKTTNHDLAAFVDLLAEAAGPEASGWVHYGLTSSDVLDTAGGVVLAESADLLLDAVRGLFDAVKTQAIEHEHSFMVGRTHGIWAEPTTFGLKLAGWAFELARDHVRLKAAREAVAVGKISGAVGTYAHVPPDVERHVCHALGLDTEPASTQVTARDRHAQYLQTIALIGASIERMATEIRHLQRSEVSEVREAFGKGQKGSSAMPHKRNPILSERMTGMARLLRGYAQVGLENVALWHERDISHSSSERVALPDASIALHYMLIKFTGLVEGLVVGVERMRSNLAATRGLVFSQAVLLSLVEKGLSRDQAYRLVQGHAMSAWESGEELHDLLAADPAIVLGDAELAACFSLERVHESARVVFDRLAELRL
;
A
#
# COMPACT_ATOMS: atom_id res chain seq x y z
N MET A 1 28.73 -40.68 13.05
CA MET A 1 28.35 -41.32 11.76
C MET A 1 27.74 -40.25 10.91
N SER A 2 28.53 -39.65 10.03
CA SER A 2 28.18 -38.48 9.24
C SER A 2 27.71 -38.94 7.86
N LEU A 3 26.46 -38.64 7.47
CA LEU A 3 25.94 -38.94 6.13
C LEU A 3 26.09 -37.69 5.27
N LEU A 4 27.12 -37.65 4.45
CA LEU A 4 27.30 -36.69 3.36
C LEU A 4 26.42 -37.13 2.17
N ILE A 5 25.35 -36.36 1.89
CA ILE A 5 24.59 -36.53 0.66
C ILE A 5 25.33 -35.73 -0.45
N ARG A 6 25.96 -36.44 -1.38
CA ARG A 6 26.50 -35.89 -2.63
C ARG A 6 25.34 -35.62 -3.60
N VAL A 7 25.10 -34.36 -3.92
CA VAL A 7 24.27 -33.97 -5.08
C VAL A 7 25.15 -33.98 -6.32
N GLN A 8 24.81 -34.82 -7.29
CA GLN A 8 25.44 -34.82 -8.61
C GLN A 8 24.80 -33.78 -9.52
N PRO A 9 25.57 -33.03 -10.30
CA PRO A 9 25.02 -32.13 -11.31
C PRO A 9 24.82 -32.88 -12.62
N THR A 10 23.57 -33.08 -13.04
CA THR A 10 23.28 -33.53 -14.41
C THR A 10 22.14 -32.75 -15.01
N ALA A 11 22.48 -31.79 -15.89
CA ALA A 11 21.71 -31.52 -17.11
C ALA A 11 22.59 -30.68 -18.04
N LYS A 12 23.11 -31.30 -19.11
CA LYS A 12 23.75 -30.62 -20.24
C LYS A 12 22.67 -29.93 -21.06
N CYS A 13 22.69 -28.59 -21.11
CA CYS A 13 21.93 -27.83 -22.09
C CYS A 13 22.57 -27.97 -23.46
N GLY A 14 21.79 -28.35 -24.48
CA GLY A 14 22.21 -28.38 -25.90
C GLY A 14 22.30 -26.96 -26.49
N PRO A 15 23.06 -26.77 -27.57
CA PRO A 15 23.27 -25.46 -28.18
C PRO A 15 22.09 -25.12 -29.11
N ASP A 16 21.08 -24.47 -28.65
CA ASP A 16 20.24 -23.57 -29.46
C ASP A 16 19.00 -23.11 -28.66
N ARG A 17 19.18 -22.05 -27.92
CA ARG A 17 18.13 -21.09 -27.54
C ARG A 17 18.84 -19.82 -27.08
N SER A 18 18.59 -18.71 -27.79
CA SER A 18 18.94 -17.36 -27.38
C SER A 18 18.27 -17.09 -26.01
N CYS A 19 18.99 -17.38 -24.93
CA CYS A 19 18.61 -16.86 -23.61
C CYS A 19 18.84 -15.38 -23.65
N VAL A 20 17.74 -14.62 -23.65
CA VAL A 20 17.76 -13.23 -23.21
C VAL A 20 18.35 -13.28 -21.79
N PRO A 21 19.43 -12.53 -21.48
CA PRO A 21 19.94 -12.49 -20.12
C PRO A 21 18.81 -11.98 -19.24
N CYS A 22 18.38 -12.81 -18.31
CA CYS A 22 17.45 -12.40 -17.27
C CYS A 22 18.20 -11.34 -16.45
N ALA A 23 17.85 -10.07 -16.64
CA ALA A 23 18.36 -8.99 -15.81
C ALA A 23 18.04 -9.37 -14.36
N ILE A 24 19.05 -9.41 -13.51
CA ILE A 24 18.87 -9.64 -12.08
C ILE A 24 18.19 -8.40 -11.54
N ILE A 25 16.87 -8.45 -11.40
CA ILE A 25 16.10 -7.45 -10.67
C ILE A 25 16.29 -7.78 -9.19
N PRO A 26 16.68 -6.84 -8.33
CA PRO A 26 16.69 -7.07 -6.88
C PRO A 26 15.24 -7.10 -6.38
N ASP A 27 14.64 -8.28 -6.46
CA ASP A 27 13.24 -8.49 -6.09
C ASP A 27 13.16 -9.11 -4.71
N VAL A 28 12.18 -8.66 -3.92
CA VAL A 28 11.76 -9.40 -2.72
C VAL A 28 11.58 -10.86 -3.09
N ILE A 29 10.85 -11.11 -4.10
CA ILE A 29 10.86 -12.28 -4.97
C ILE A 29 10.09 -11.95 -6.26
N GLU A 30 10.50 -12.47 -7.38
CA GLU A 30 9.87 -12.33 -8.70
C GLU A 30 8.33 -12.53 -8.64
N ARG A 31 7.88 -13.44 -7.79
CA ARG A 31 6.46 -13.76 -7.60
C ARG A 31 5.58 -12.55 -7.21
N TYR A 32 6.13 -11.57 -6.51
CA TYR A 32 5.40 -10.41 -5.99
C TYR A 32 5.77 -9.10 -6.66
N THR A 33 6.64 -9.14 -7.66
CA THR A 33 7.04 -7.99 -8.45
C THR A 33 6.16 -7.88 -9.69
N LEU A 34 5.37 -6.80 -9.77
CA LEU A 34 4.64 -6.46 -10.99
C LEU A 34 5.56 -5.65 -11.92
N PRO A 35 5.45 -5.83 -13.26
CA PRO A 35 6.42 -5.27 -14.21
C PRO A 35 6.62 -3.77 -14.11
N GLU A 36 5.57 -3.00 -13.80
CA GLU A 36 5.61 -1.56 -13.74
C GLU A 36 6.51 -1.07 -12.60
N MET A 37 6.32 -1.59 -11.40
CA MET A 37 7.13 -1.25 -10.23
C MET A 37 8.52 -1.86 -10.32
N GLY A 38 8.65 -3.09 -10.83
CA GLY A 38 9.94 -3.75 -11.04
C GLY A 38 10.83 -2.96 -12.01
N ARG A 39 10.27 -2.34 -13.06
CA ARG A 39 11.03 -1.47 -13.96
C ARG A 39 11.61 -0.25 -13.25
N ILE A 40 10.83 0.41 -12.37
CA ILE A 40 11.27 1.60 -11.62
C ILE A 40 12.47 1.26 -10.73
N TRP A 41 12.45 0.11 -10.08
CA TRP A 41 13.49 -0.34 -9.16
C TRP A 41 14.59 -1.20 -9.82
N SER A 42 14.60 -1.33 -11.16
CA SER A 42 15.64 -2.10 -11.86
C SER A 42 17.00 -1.41 -11.77
N ASP A 43 18.07 -2.21 -11.75
CA ASP A 43 19.44 -1.69 -11.81
C ASP A 43 19.67 -0.80 -13.04
N GLN A 44 19.10 -1.18 -14.20
CA GLN A 44 19.23 -0.39 -15.42
C GLN A 44 18.58 1.00 -15.25
N ARG A 45 17.35 1.08 -14.67
CA ARG A 45 16.69 2.37 -14.41
C ARG A 45 17.51 3.25 -13.47
N ARG A 46 18.09 2.66 -12.42
CA ARG A 46 18.97 3.37 -11.48
C ARG A 46 20.16 4.01 -12.21
N LEU A 47 20.85 3.27 -13.07
CA LEU A 47 21.99 3.78 -13.84
C LEU A 47 21.58 4.85 -14.86
N GLU A 48 20.41 4.73 -15.47
CA GLU A 48 19.86 5.74 -16.37
C GLU A 48 19.63 7.06 -15.65
N VAL A 49 19.06 7.01 -14.42
CA VAL A 49 18.84 8.23 -13.63
C VAL A 49 20.18 8.82 -13.14
N TRP A 50 21.15 7.98 -12.76
CA TRP A 50 22.50 8.49 -12.44
C TRP A 50 23.12 9.23 -13.61
N LYS A 51 23.05 8.67 -14.81
CA LYS A 51 23.50 9.35 -16.04
C LYS A 51 22.78 10.67 -16.26
N GLU A 52 21.48 10.71 -16.05
CA GLU A 52 20.71 11.94 -16.22
C GLU A 52 21.15 13.03 -15.23
N VAL A 53 21.36 12.70 -13.95
CA VAL A 53 21.89 13.64 -12.94
C VAL A 53 23.25 14.18 -13.35
N GLU A 54 24.20 13.32 -13.76
CA GLU A 54 25.54 13.73 -14.23
C GLU A 54 25.46 14.65 -15.43
N THR A 55 24.61 14.30 -16.40
CA THR A 55 24.44 15.09 -17.63
C THR A 55 23.86 16.47 -17.34
N LEU A 56 22.79 16.54 -16.54
CA LEU A 56 22.15 17.80 -16.16
C LEU A 56 23.10 18.70 -15.33
N ALA A 57 23.93 18.10 -14.47
CA ALA A 57 24.94 18.87 -13.75
C ALA A 57 25.97 19.50 -14.70
N LEU A 58 26.41 18.77 -15.74
CA LEU A 58 27.31 19.31 -16.75
C LEU A 58 26.66 20.41 -17.64
N GLU A 59 25.37 20.26 -17.95
CA GLU A 59 24.58 21.30 -18.64
C GLU A 59 24.50 22.59 -17.81
N ALA A 60 24.28 22.47 -16.51
CA ALA A 60 24.28 23.62 -15.62
C ALA A 60 25.66 24.27 -15.54
N TRP A 61 26.73 23.51 -15.44
CA TRP A 61 28.09 24.02 -15.47
C TRP A 61 28.45 24.68 -16.79
N ALA A 62 27.98 24.18 -17.93
CA ALA A 62 28.15 24.78 -19.22
C ALA A 62 27.43 26.14 -19.30
N THR A 63 26.18 26.23 -18.82
CA THR A 63 25.43 27.47 -18.70
C THR A 63 26.14 28.51 -17.84
N LEU A 64 26.88 28.09 -16.82
CA LEU A 64 27.72 28.97 -16.00
C LEU A 64 29.08 29.32 -16.64
N GLY A 65 29.34 28.81 -17.84
CA GLY A 65 30.59 29.08 -18.61
C GLY A 65 31.82 28.37 -17.99
N LYS A 66 31.64 27.39 -17.13
CA LYS A 66 32.75 26.66 -16.48
C LYS A 66 33.19 25.43 -17.27
N VAL A 67 32.26 24.75 -17.92
CA VAL A 67 32.45 23.54 -18.72
C VAL A 67 32.10 23.86 -20.18
N PRO A 68 32.84 23.37 -21.17
CA PRO A 68 32.47 23.54 -22.57
C PRO A 68 31.11 22.88 -22.92
N ASP A 69 30.29 23.53 -23.73
CA ASP A 69 28.98 23.01 -24.15
C ASP A 69 29.07 21.61 -24.81
N SER A 70 30.18 21.35 -25.55
CA SER A 70 30.43 20.04 -26.16
C SER A 70 30.49 18.87 -25.18
N VAL A 71 30.90 19.12 -23.95
CA VAL A 71 31.04 18.11 -22.88
C VAL A 71 29.67 17.56 -22.44
N ALA A 72 28.72 18.45 -22.16
CA ALA A 72 27.36 18.04 -21.80
C ALA A 72 26.69 17.25 -22.93
N GLY A 73 26.85 17.71 -24.19
CA GLY A 73 26.34 17.00 -25.37
C GLY A 73 26.98 15.62 -25.59
N ALA A 74 28.29 15.51 -25.39
CA ALA A 74 28.99 14.22 -25.47
C ALA A 74 28.52 13.24 -24.39
N THR A 75 28.37 13.69 -23.11
CA THR A 75 27.89 12.87 -22.01
C THR A 75 26.43 12.43 -22.22
N ARG A 76 25.57 13.33 -22.71
CA ARG A 76 24.18 13.00 -23.04
C ARG A 76 24.09 11.92 -24.12
N SER A 77 24.94 12.01 -25.16
CA SER A 77 24.98 11.09 -26.29
C SER A 77 25.66 9.76 -25.98
N ALA A 78 26.48 9.70 -24.93
CA ALA A 78 27.16 8.48 -24.52
C ALA A 78 26.17 7.38 -24.14
N PRO A 79 26.44 6.10 -24.46
CA PRO A 79 25.62 5.00 -23.97
C PRO A 79 25.64 4.95 -22.45
N CYS A 80 24.51 4.61 -21.84
CA CYS A 80 24.47 4.33 -20.40
C CYS A 80 25.24 3.04 -20.12
N PRO A 81 26.14 3.01 -19.13
CA PRO A 81 26.76 1.78 -18.68
C PRO A 81 25.73 0.71 -18.30
N THR A 82 26.03 -0.57 -18.58
CA THR A 82 25.15 -1.65 -18.18
C THR A 82 25.40 -2.10 -16.74
N PRO A 83 24.41 -2.67 -16.05
CA PRO A 83 24.61 -3.21 -14.70
C PRO A 83 25.78 -4.19 -14.59
N GLU A 84 25.97 -5.05 -15.61
CA GLU A 84 27.06 -6.03 -15.64
C GLU A 84 28.43 -5.35 -15.75
N ALA A 85 28.55 -4.31 -16.58
CA ALA A 85 29.79 -3.55 -16.73
C ALA A 85 30.15 -2.81 -15.44
N VAL A 86 29.16 -2.19 -14.77
CA VAL A 86 29.37 -1.52 -13.48
C VAL A 86 29.79 -2.54 -12.42
N ALA A 87 29.11 -3.67 -12.30
CA ALA A 87 29.45 -4.71 -11.34
C ALA A 87 30.86 -5.31 -11.57
N GLU A 88 31.30 -5.43 -12.82
CA GLU A 88 32.67 -5.88 -13.14
C GLU A 88 33.71 -4.83 -12.73
N ARG A 89 33.47 -3.56 -13.03
CA ARG A 89 34.36 -2.45 -12.66
C ARG A 89 34.41 -2.28 -11.13
N GLU A 90 33.30 -2.47 -10.44
CA GLU A 90 33.19 -2.35 -9.00
C GLU A 90 34.07 -3.35 -8.23
N LYS A 91 34.38 -4.51 -8.80
CA LYS A 91 35.33 -5.45 -8.20
C LYS A 91 36.73 -4.84 -7.94
N THR A 92 37.08 -3.80 -8.71
CA THR A 92 38.33 -3.06 -8.56
C THR A 92 38.16 -1.81 -7.74
N THR A 93 37.09 -1.03 -7.98
CA THR A 93 36.87 0.26 -7.31
C THR A 93 36.30 0.11 -5.90
N ASN A 94 35.66 -1.01 -5.58
CA ASN A 94 34.89 -1.25 -4.35
C ASN A 94 33.84 -0.14 -4.08
N HIS A 95 33.34 0.49 -5.16
CA HIS A 95 32.38 1.59 -5.10
C HIS A 95 31.58 1.64 -6.39
N ASP A 96 30.27 1.39 -6.32
CA ASP A 96 29.37 1.28 -7.45
C ASP A 96 29.30 2.57 -8.29
N LEU A 97 29.09 3.73 -7.64
CA LEU A 97 29.03 5.00 -8.35
C LEU A 97 30.39 5.38 -8.97
N ALA A 98 31.51 5.12 -8.29
CA ALA A 98 32.82 5.39 -8.90
C ALA A 98 33.04 4.52 -10.15
N ALA A 99 32.66 3.24 -10.09
CA ALA A 99 32.67 2.35 -11.25
C ALA A 99 31.79 2.87 -12.41
N PHE A 100 30.61 3.38 -12.09
CA PHE A 100 29.70 3.99 -13.07
C PHE A 100 30.30 5.26 -13.70
N VAL A 101 30.86 6.16 -12.89
CA VAL A 101 31.48 7.43 -13.33
C VAL A 101 32.63 7.14 -14.29
N ASP A 102 33.52 6.19 -13.93
CA ASP A 102 34.63 5.78 -14.81
C ASP A 102 34.11 5.31 -16.18
N LEU A 103 33.13 4.44 -16.20
CA LEU A 103 32.55 3.89 -17.45
C LEU A 103 31.81 4.97 -18.26
N LEU A 104 31.11 5.87 -17.61
CA LEU A 104 30.44 6.99 -18.30
C LEU A 104 31.47 7.97 -18.88
N ALA A 105 32.55 8.27 -18.17
CA ALA A 105 33.63 9.14 -18.62
C ALA A 105 34.37 8.51 -19.85
N GLU A 106 34.65 7.22 -19.80
CA GLU A 106 35.21 6.48 -20.94
C GLU A 106 34.28 6.54 -22.17
N ALA A 107 32.98 6.35 -21.96
CA ALA A 107 31.98 6.36 -23.03
C ALA A 107 31.75 7.75 -23.62
N ALA A 108 31.85 8.82 -22.82
CA ALA A 108 31.70 10.19 -23.24
C ALA A 108 32.91 10.73 -24.05
N GLY A 109 34.05 10.03 -23.96
CA GLY A 109 35.25 10.32 -24.73
C GLY A 109 36.20 11.33 -24.07
N PRO A 110 37.40 11.52 -24.65
CA PRO A 110 38.51 12.20 -23.98
C PRO A 110 38.27 13.66 -23.63
N GLU A 111 37.47 14.40 -24.41
CA GLU A 111 37.12 15.80 -24.10
C GLU A 111 36.22 15.93 -22.88
N ALA A 112 35.29 14.98 -22.72
CA ALA A 112 34.30 14.99 -21.64
C ALA A 112 34.79 14.28 -20.36
N SER A 113 35.69 13.32 -20.48
CA SER A 113 36.08 12.41 -19.39
C SER A 113 36.57 13.12 -18.15
N GLY A 114 37.31 14.23 -18.26
CA GLY A 114 37.79 15.01 -17.14
C GLY A 114 36.73 15.87 -16.43
N TRP A 115 35.50 15.94 -16.99
CA TRP A 115 34.43 16.76 -16.46
C TRP A 115 33.28 15.94 -15.84
N VAL A 116 33.14 14.67 -16.19
CA VAL A 116 32.14 13.81 -15.55
C VAL A 116 32.35 13.80 -14.05
N HIS A 117 31.31 13.96 -13.27
CA HIS A 117 31.32 14.07 -11.81
C HIS A 117 32.00 15.36 -11.27
N TYR A 118 32.15 16.40 -12.08
CA TYR A 118 32.87 17.62 -11.69
C TYR A 118 32.19 18.38 -10.55
N GLY A 119 32.88 18.48 -9.41
CA GLY A 119 32.41 19.14 -8.19
C GLY A 119 31.40 18.38 -7.37
N LEU A 120 30.94 17.22 -7.85
CA LEU A 120 29.96 16.39 -7.17
C LEU A 120 30.59 15.47 -6.12
N THR A 121 29.78 15.02 -5.17
CA THR A 121 30.05 13.85 -4.36
C THR A 121 29.06 12.73 -4.71
N SER A 122 29.39 11.49 -4.36
CA SER A 122 28.54 10.34 -4.72
C SER A 122 27.07 10.52 -4.30
N SER A 123 26.82 11.09 -3.13
CA SER A 123 25.45 11.29 -2.63
C SER A 123 24.69 12.40 -3.37
N ASP A 124 25.36 13.31 -4.07
CA ASP A 124 24.68 14.27 -4.97
C ASP A 124 23.96 13.51 -6.08
N VAL A 125 24.56 12.45 -6.60
CA VAL A 125 23.96 11.60 -7.64
C VAL A 125 23.00 10.59 -7.03
N LEU A 126 23.43 9.88 -5.97
CA LEU A 126 22.65 8.78 -5.39
C LEU A 126 21.33 9.25 -4.79
N ASP A 127 21.35 10.32 -3.99
CA ASP A 127 20.16 10.80 -3.29
C ASP A 127 19.21 11.52 -4.26
N THR A 128 19.75 12.32 -5.19
CA THR A 128 18.93 12.98 -6.22
C THR A 128 18.24 11.93 -7.13
N ALA A 129 18.98 10.91 -7.57
CA ALA A 129 18.38 9.80 -8.31
C ALA A 129 17.39 8.99 -7.48
N GLY A 130 17.68 8.80 -6.19
CA GLY A 130 16.76 8.20 -5.23
C GLY A 130 15.44 8.97 -5.14
N GLY A 131 15.50 10.30 -5.11
CA GLY A 131 14.32 11.17 -5.14
C GLY A 131 13.45 10.96 -6.37
N VAL A 132 14.06 10.82 -7.57
CA VAL A 132 13.33 10.50 -8.81
C VAL A 132 12.61 9.16 -8.71
N VAL A 133 13.34 8.09 -8.33
CA VAL A 133 12.80 6.72 -8.27
C VAL A 133 11.69 6.60 -7.21
N LEU A 134 11.86 7.27 -6.07
CA LEU A 134 10.85 7.30 -5.01
C LEU A 134 9.60 8.08 -5.44
N ALA A 135 9.76 9.20 -6.16
CA ALA A 135 8.64 9.95 -6.70
C ALA A 135 7.86 9.12 -7.75
N GLU A 136 8.55 8.48 -8.70
CA GLU A 136 7.94 7.58 -9.69
C GLU A 136 7.19 6.42 -9.01
N SER A 137 7.80 5.83 -7.96
CA SER A 137 7.16 4.76 -7.19
C SER A 137 5.91 5.25 -6.47
N ALA A 138 5.97 6.43 -5.84
CA ALA A 138 4.83 7.00 -5.14
C ALA A 138 3.68 7.36 -6.11
N ASP A 139 3.99 7.87 -7.29
CA ASP A 139 3.00 8.18 -8.32
C ASP A 139 2.26 6.91 -8.77
N LEU A 140 2.97 5.81 -9.01
CA LEU A 140 2.37 4.52 -9.33
C LEU A 140 1.53 3.95 -8.17
N LEU A 141 1.96 4.15 -6.93
CA LEU A 141 1.19 3.75 -5.74
C LEU A 141 -0.07 4.61 -5.56
N LEU A 142 -0.02 5.92 -5.86
CA LEU A 142 -1.19 6.81 -5.82
C LEU A 142 -2.27 6.35 -6.81
N ASP A 143 -1.87 5.99 -8.04
CA ASP A 143 -2.79 5.45 -9.03
C ASP A 143 -3.39 4.10 -8.59
N ALA A 144 -2.59 3.24 -7.97
CA ALA A 144 -3.07 1.97 -7.44
C ALA A 144 -4.04 2.13 -6.24
N VAL A 145 -3.81 3.11 -5.35
CA VAL A 145 -4.74 3.45 -4.25
C VAL A 145 -6.04 3.99 -4.82
N ARG A 146 -5.98 4.83 -5.87
CA ARG A 146 -7.18 5.33 -6.56
C ARG A 146 -8.00 4.18 -7.15
N GLY A 147 -7.35 3.23 -7.82
CA GLY A 147 -8.03 2.04 -8.38
C GLY A 147 -8.74 1.23 -7.29
N LEU A 148 -8.10 1.01 -6.15
CA LEU A 148 -8.72 0.31 -5.03
C LEU A 148 -9.88 1.12 -4.43
N PHE A 149 -9.74 2.44 -4.28
CA PHE A 149 -10.81 3.32 -3.81
C PHE A 149 -12.03 3.24 -4.71
N ASP A 150 -11.84 3.32 -6.03
CA ASP A 150 -12.95 3.28 -7.00
C ASP A 150 -13.68 1.93 -6.96
N ALA A 151 -12.95 0.82 -6.86
CA ALA A 151 -13.53 -0.52 -6.69
C ALA A 151 -14.36 -0.63 -5.40
N VAL A 152 -13.80 -0.19 -4.27
CA VAL A 152 -14.48 -0.21 -2.97
C VAL A 152 -15.72 0.68 -2.97
N LYS A 153 -15.62 1.90 -3.52
CA LYS A 153 -16.75 2.84 -3.63
C LYS A 153 -17.87 2.28 -4.49
N THR A 154 -17.54 1.66 -5.62
CA THR A 154 -18.51 1.01 -6.50
C THR A 154 -19.27 -0.09 -5.76
N GLN A 155 -18.57 -0.98 -5.09
CA GLN A 155 -19.16 -2.04 -4.28
C GLN A 155 -19.98 -1.50 -3.10
N ALA A 156 -19.56 -0.40 -2.48
CA ALA A 156 -20.30 0.24 -1.40
C ALA A 156 -21.68 0.74 -1.87
N ILE A 157 -21.74 1.35 -3.04
CA ILE A 157 -23.00 1.84 -3.65
C ILE A 157 -23.87 0.67 -4.09
N GLU A 158 -23.31 -0.35 -4.74
CA GLU A 158 -24.06 -1.55 -5.18
C GLU A 158 -24.73 -2.27 -4.01
N HIS A 159 -24.06 -2.31 -2.85
CA HIS A 159 -24.53 -3.03 -1.66
C HIS A 159 -25.15 -2.12 -0.58
N GLU A 160 -25.59 -0.92 -0.94
CA GLU A 160 -26.23 0.02 -0.04
C GLU A 160 -27.41 -0.59 0.72
N HIS A 161 -28.21 -1.43 0.04
CA HIS A 161 -29.38 -2.13 0.57
C HIS A 161 -29.12 -3.61 0.93
N SER A 162 -27.88 -4.07 0.96
CA SER A 162 -27.54 -5.42 1.37
C SER A 162 -27.43 -5.52 2.90
N PHE A 163 -28.60 -5.68 3.55
CA PHE A 163 -28.68 -5.75 5.02
C PHE A 163 -28.00 -6.99 5.57
N MET A 164 -27.26 -6.80 6.65
CA MET A 164 -26.53 -7.84 7.37
C MET A 164 -26.48 -7.55 8.86
N VAL A 165 -26.09 -8.54 9.63
CA VAL A 165 -25.84 -8.38 11.08
C VAL A 165 -24.56 -7.60 11.30
N GLY A 166 -24.65 -6.46 12.00
CA GLY A 166 -23.50 -5.81 12.59
C GLY A 166 -22.95 -6.65 13.74
N ARG A 167 -21.62 -6.75 13.84
CA ARG A 167 -20.96 -7.54 14.90
C ARG A 167 -19.94 -6.70 15.63
N THR A 168 -20.05 -6.66 16.95
CA THR A 168 -19.04 -6.09 17.86
C THR A 168 -18.56 -7.21 18.80
N HIS A 169 -17.27 -7.27 19.08
CA HIS A 169 -16.67 -8.36 19.87
C HIS A 169 -16.94 -9.77 19.30
N GLY A 170 -17.30 -9.87 18.00
CA GLY A 170 -17.71 -11.11 17.36
C GLY A 170 -19.17 -11.53 17.62
N ILE A 171 -19.94 -10.75 18.40
CA ILE A 171 -21.33 -11.00 18.79
C ILE A 171 -22.27 -10.14 17.96
N TRP A 172 -23.50 -10.61 17.77
CA TRP A 172 -24.57 -9.87 17.10
C TRP A 172 -24.84 -8.53 17.80
N ALA A 173 -24.82 -7.46 17.06
CA ALA A 173 -25.17 -6.13 17.48
C ALA A 173 -26.41 -5.65 16.68
N GLU A 174 -26.43 -4.42 16.23
CA GLU A 174 -27.54 -3.87 15.43
C GLU A 174 -27.42 -4.26 13.96
N PRO A 175 -28.50 -4.18 13.17
CA PRO A 175 -28.43 -4.33 11.72
C PRO A 175 -27.57 -3.26 11.07
N THR A 176 -26.90 -3.62 10.00
CA THR A 176 -26.12 -2.71 9.13
C THR A 176 -26.29 -3.12 7.68
N THR A 177 -25.61 -2.45 6.75
CA THR A 177 -25.49 -2.92 5.35
C THR A 177 -24.05 -3.23 4.99
N PHE A 178 -23.85 -4.12 4.03
CA PHE A 178 -22.52 -4.39 3.50
C PHE A 178 -21.94 -3.13 2.83
N GLY A 179 -22.79 -2.36 2.14
CA GLY A 179 -22.38 -1.09 1.55
C GLY A 179 -21.87 -0.08 2.59
N LEU A 180 -22.52 0.04 3.76
CA LEU A 180 -22.08 0.92 4.84
C LEU A 180 -20.69 0.52 5.39
N LYS A 181 -20.43 -0.79 5.49
CA LYS A 181 -19.11 -1.32 5.86
C LYS A 181 -18.04 -0.91 4.84
N LEU A 182 -18.32 -1.05 3.56
CA LEU A 182 -17.41 -0.68 2.46
C LEU A 182 -17.24 0.85 2.36
N ALA A 183 -18.27 1.64 2.63
CA ALA A 183 -18.16 3.09 2.68
C ALA A 183 -17.08 3.53 3.68
N GLY A 184 -17.03 2.90 4.86
CA GLY A 184 -15.96 3.14 5.84
C GLY A 184 -14.56 2.86 5.27
N TRP A 185 -14.40 1.84 4.43
CA TRP A 185 -13.14 1.53 3.75
C TRP A 185 -12.78 2.58 2.69
N ALA A 186 -13.76 3.07 1.93
CA ALA A 186 -13.52 4.13 0.95
C ALA A 186 -13.00 5.42 1.61
N PHE A 187 -13.58 5.83 2.73
CA PHE A 187 -13.09 6.98 3.51
C PHE A 187 -11.69 6.76 4.09
N GLU A 188 -11.33 5.54 4.44
CA GLU A 188 -9.98 5.19 4.91
C GLU A 188 -8.97 5.32 3.77
N LEU A 189 -9.27 4.75 2.60
CA LEU A 189 -8.44 4.85 1.40
C LEU A 189 -8.25 6.30 0.93
N ALA A 190 -9.29 7.14 1.06
CA ALA A 190 -9.15 8.57 0.76
C ALA A 190 -8.14 9.26 1.69
N ARG A 191 -8.13 8.92 2.98
CA ARG A 191 -7.10 9.42 3.91
C ARG A 191 -5.71 8.87 3.59
N ASP A 192 -5.63 7.62 3.14
CA ASP A 192 -4.37 7.00 2.73
C ASP A 192 -3.78 7.65 1.48
N HIS A 193 -4.63 8.00 0.51
CA HIS A 193 -4.22 8.76 -0.67
C HIS A 193 -3.63 10.13 -0.29
N VAL A 194 -4.26 10.87 0.63
CA VAL A 194 -3.73 12.17 1.11
C VAL A 194 -2.37 11.99 1.80
N ARG A 195 -2.21 10.96 2.62
CA ARG A 195 -0.92 10.66 3.28
C ARG A 195 0.16 10.30 2.28
N LEU A 196 -0.18 9.48 1.28
CA LEU A 196 0.76 9.06 0.26
C LEU A 196 1.19 10.23 -0.62
N LYS A 197 0.28 11.15 -0.95
CA LYS A 197 0.62 12.39 -1.66
C LYS A 197 1.62 13.23 -0.86
N ALA A 198 1.39 13.42 0.43
CA ALA A 198 2.34 14.14 1.29
C ALA A 198 3.69 13.40 1.42
N ALA A 199 3.68 12.07 1.47
CA ALA A 199 4.91 11.29 1.49
C ALA A 199 5.67 11.38 0.14
N ARG A 200 4.95 11.40 -0.98
CA ARG A 200 5.51 11.64 -2.32
C ARG A 200 6.21 12.99 -2.40
N GLU A 201 5.57 14.05 -1.93
CA GLU A 201 6.15 15.40 -1.86
C GLU A 201 7.39 15.43 -0.96
N ALA A 202 7.37 14.70 0.16
CA ALA A 202 8.51 14.64 1.08
C ALA A 202 9.75 13.96 0.47
N VAL A 203 9.60 12.95 -0.38
CA VAL A 203 10.73 12.23 -0.99
C VAL A 203 11.14 12.76 -2.37
N ALA A 204 10.32 13.60 -3.00
CA ALA A 204 10.59 14.18 -4.31
C ALA A 204 11.55 15.38 -4.19
N VAL A 205 12.71 15.15 -3.59
CA VAL A 205 13.75 16.16 -3.39
C VAL A 205 15.08 15.66 -3.93
N GLY A 206 15.90 16.59 -4.43
CA GLY A 206 17.28 16.34 -4.83
C GLY A 206 18.24 17.24 -4.05
N LYS A 207 19.50 16.87 -4.05
CA LYS A 207 20.58 17.67 -3.46
C LYS A 207 21.83 17.62 -4.35
N ILE A 208 22.38 18.76 -4.65
CA ILE A 208 23.70 18.92 -5.32
C ILE A 208 24.48 19.99 -4.55
N SER A 209 24.91 19.64 -3.34
CA SER A 209 25.49 20.58 -2.39
C SER A 209 26.90 20.18 -1.90
N GLY A 210 27.43 19.09 -2.50
CA GLY A 210 28.78 18.60 -2.18
C GLY A 210 28.86 17.73 -0.94
N ALA A 211 30.08 17.42 -0.52
CA ALA A 211 30.40 16.38 0.46
C ALA A 211 29.83 16.60 1.87
N VAL A 212 29.51 17.83 2.26
CA VAL A 212 28.97 18.19 3.59
C VAL A 212 27.87 19.25 3.51
N GLY A 213 27.25 19.45 2.35
CA GLY A 213 26.12 20.37 2.18
C GLY A 213 26.46 21.86 2.13
N THR A 214 27.73 22.23 1.92
CA THR A 214 28.21 23.64 2.02
C THR A 214 28.28 24.39 0.69
N TYR A 215 28.00 23.72 -0.43
CA TYR A 215 28.14 24.28 -1.79
C TYR A 215 29.56 24.79 -2.12
N ALA A 216 30.59 24.37 -1.38
CA ALA A 216 31.94 24.88 -1.51
C ALA A 216 32.55 24.69 -2.90
N HIS A 217 32.17 23.66 -3.61
CA HIS A 217 32.70 23.31 -4.93
C HIS A 217 31.65 23.27 -6.04
N VAL A 218 30.37 23.38 -5.70
CA VAL A 218 29.25 23.38 -6.65
C VAL A 218 28.25 24.45 -6.24
N PRO A 219 27.96 25.47 -7.09
CA PRO A 219 27.03 26.52 -6.72
C PRO A 219 25.58 26.05 -6.73
N PRO A 220 24.70 26.68 -5.92
CA PRO A 220 23.28 26.31 -5.85
C PRO A 220 22.53 26.37 -7.19
N ASP A 221 23.08 27.09 -8.18
CA ASP A 221 22.50 27.15 -9.54
C ASP A 221 22.51 25.79 -10.22
N VAL A 222 23.55 24.97 -10.00
CA VAL A 222 23.63 23.60 -10.51
C VAL A 222 22.55 22.73 -9.90
N GLU A 223 22.39 22.80 -8.59
CA GLU A 223 21.32 22.07 -7.88
C GLU A 223 19.94 22.44 -8.40
N ARG A 224 19.63 23.74 -8.49
CA ARG A 224 18.33 24.20 -9.02
C ARG A 224 18.06 23.71 -10.44
N HIS A 225 19.05 23.75 -11.32
CA HIS A 225 18.93 23.26 -12.68
C HIS A 225 18.61 21.76 -12.72
N VAL A 226 19.40 20.95 -12.01
CA VAL A 226 19.24 19.48 -11.95
C VAL A 226 17.88 19.12 -11.36
N CYS A 227 17.53 19.64 -10.19
CA CYS A 227 16.28 19.32 -9.52
C CYS A 227 15.07 19.74 -10.35
N HIS A 228 15.07 20.95 -10.90
CA HIS A 228 13.97 21.43 -11.75
C HIS A 228 13.78 20.56 -13.00
N ALA A 229 14.87 20.18 -13.66
CA ALA A 229 14.81 19.33 -14.86
C ALA A 229 14.28 17.92 -14.55
N LEU A 230 14.52 17.41 -13.33
CA LEU A 230 14.06 16.11 -12.86
C LEU A 230 12.66 16.15 -12.19
N GLY A 231 12.04 17.33 -12.07
CA GLY A 231 10.75 17.50 -11.40
C GLY A 231 10.84 17.29 -9.87
N LEU A 232 11.99 17.61 -9.30
CA LEU A 232 12.26 17.54 -7.86
C LEU A 232 12.32 18.94 -7.24
N ASP A 233 11.97 19.04 -5.95
CA ASP A 233 12.34 20.19 -5.14
C ASP A 233 13.82 20.07 -4.70
N THR A 234 14.43 21.19 -4.29
CA THR A 234 15.76 21.19 -3.69
C THR A 234 15.67 20.93 -2.19
N GLU A 235 16.59 20.13 -1.63
CA GLU A 235 16.72 19.97 -0.19
C GLU A 235 17.22 21.28 0.44
N PRO A 236 16.43 21.94 1.31
CA PRO A 236 16.80 23.28 1.81
C PRO A 236 18.07 23.32 2.63
N ALA A 237 18.40 22.24 3.31
CA ALA A 237 19.58 22.11 4.15
C ALA A 237 20.00 20.65 4.27
N SER A 238 20.84 20.21 3.35
CA SER A 238 21.40 18.86 3.38
C SER A 238 22.69 18.80 4.21
N THR A 239 23.05 17.60 4.57
CA THR A 239 24.42 17.25 4.95
C THR A 239 25.15 16.68 3.71
N GLN A 240 25.86 15.56 3.82
CA GLN A 240 26.28 14.82 2.61
C GLN A 240 25.07 14.19 1.90
N VAL A 241 23.98 13.96 2.62
CA VAL A 241 22.76 13.29 2.16
C VAL A 241 21.53 14.15 2.44
N THR A 242 20.41 13.84 1.79
CA THR A 242 19.09 14.36 2.18
C THR A 242 18.69 13.80 3.56
N ALA A 243 17.84 14.51 4.28
CA ALA A 243 17.39 14.06 5.60
C ALA A 243 16.56 12.78 5.51
N ARG A 244 16.90 11.76 6.35
CA ARG A 244 16.28 10.41 6.27
C ARG A 244 14.89 10.31 6.90
N ASP A 245 14.43 11.33 7.63
CA ASP A 245 13.05 11.44 8.07
C ASP A 245 12.05 11.42 6.88
N ARG A 246 12.45 11.92 5.70
CA ARG A 246 11.69 11.86 4.45
C ARG A 246 11.44 10.43 4.01
N HIS A 247 12.48 9.60 3.98
CA HIS A 247 12.39 8.17 3.66
C HIS A 247 11.60 7.41 4.73
N ALA A 248 11.78 7.76 6.01
CA ALA A 248 11.00 7.21 7.10
C ALA A 248 9.51 7.52 6.94
N GLN A 249 9.13 8.76 6.60
CA GLN A 249 7.74 9.14 6.32
C GLN A 249 7.14 8.30 5.17
N TYR A 250 7.89 8.09 4.09
CA TYR A 250 7.46 7.27 2.96
C TYR A 250 7.19 5.83 3.39
N LEU A 251 8.14 5.18 4.06
CA LEU A 251 8.00 3.80 4.53
C LEU A 251 6.90 3.64 5.59
N GLN A 252 6.71 4.62 6.50
CA GLN A 252 5.61 4.63 7.46
C GLN A 252 4.24 4.73 6.76
N THR A 253 4.16 5.55 5.73
CA THR A 253 2.93 5.69 4.92
C THR A 253 2.61 4.39 4.19
N ILE A 254 3.59 3.76 3.58
CA ILE A 254 3.45 2.43 2.95
C ILE A 254 2.93 1.39 3.96
N ALA A 255 3.50 1.36 5.17
CA ALA A 255 3.08 0.42 6.20
C ALA A 255 1.65 0.69 6.69
N LEU A 256 1.24 1.95 6.78
CA LEU A 256 -0.12 2.33 7.17
C LEU A 256 -1.15 1.90 6.12
N ILE A 257 -0.86 2.13 4.82
CA ILE A 257 -1.73 1.64 3.73
C ILE A 257 -1.80 0.10 3.75
N GLY A 258 -0.68 -0.57 3.98
CA GLY A 258 -0.64 -2.02 4.16
C GLY A 258 -1.52 -2.50 5.32
N ALA A 259 -1.57 -1.74 6.43
CA ALA A 259 -2.43 -2.04 7.57
C ALA A 259 -3.92 -1.82 7.25
N SER A 260 -4.27 -0.81 6.45
CA SER A 260 -5.62 -0.61 5.94
C SER A 260 -6.08 -1.83 5.11
N ILE A 261 -5.24 -2.30 4.18
CA ILE A 261 -5.53 -3.51 3.39
C ILE A 261 -5.64 -4.75 4.29
N GLU A 262 -4.76 -4.90 5.29
CA GLU A 262 -4.82 -6.01 6.24
C GLU A 262 -6.14 -6.03 7.01
N ARG A 263 -6.64 -4.88 7.47
CA ARG A 263 -7.92 -4.75 8.16
C ARG A 263 -9.09 -5.18 7.26
N MET A 264 -9.11 -4.70 6.01
CA MET A 264 -10.14 -5.05 5.03
C MET A 264 -10.10 -6.55 4.70
N ALA A 265 -8.91 -7.09 4.45
CA ALA A 265 -8.70 -8.51 4.18
C ALA A 265 -9.09 -9.40 5.38
N THR A 266 -8.83 -8.96 6.60
CA THR A 266 -9.23 -9.66 7.81
C THR A 266 -10.76 -9.73 7.93
N GLU A 267 -11.46 -8.64 7.64
CA GLU A 267 -12.93 -8.64 7.61
C GLU A 267 -13.49 -9.59 6.55
N ILE A 268 -12.94 -9.60 5.34
CA ILE A 268 -13.35 -10.55 4.28
C ILE A 268 -13.17 -12.00 4.77
N ARG A 269 -12.04 -12.31 5.42
CA ARG A 269 -11.78 -13.64 5.99
C ARG A 269 -12.82 -14.02 7.06
N HIS A 270 -13.23 -13.08 7.91
CA HIS A 270 -14.30 -13.31 8.89
C HIS A 270 -15.65 -13.56 8.21
N LEU A 271 -16.00 -12.80 7.19
CA LEU A 271 -17.24 -12.95 6.45
C LEU A 271 -17.29 -14.25 5.61
N GLN A 272 -16.12 -14.80 5.22
CA GLN A 272 -15.99 -16.06 4.48
C GLN A 272 -16.02 -17.31 5.36
N ARG A 273 -15.93 -17.19 6.68
CA ARG A 273 -16.01 -18.34 7.59
C ARG A 273 -17.27 -19.17 7.30
N SER A 274 -17.16 -20.51 7.45
CA SER A 274 -18.23 -21.45 7.10
C SER A 274 -19.57 -21.13 7.78
N GLU A 275 -19.51 -20.70 9.05
CA GLU A 275 -20.68 -20.36 9.85
C GLU A 275 -21.32 -19.04 9.40
N VAL A 276 -20.52 -18.08 8.94
CA VAL A 276 -20.95 -16.76 8.47
C VAL A 276 -21.34 -16.81 7.01
N SER A 277 -20.41 -17.11 6.11
CA SER A 277 -20.60 -17.34 4.68
C SER A 277 -21.33 -16.19 3.94
N GLU A 278 -21.13 -14.95 4.38
CA GLU A 278 -21.81 -13.75 3.83
C GLU A 278 -21.09 -13.15 2.62
N VAL A 279 -19.73 -13.25 2.61
CA VAL A 279 -18.89 -12.79 1.50
C VAL A 279 -17.78 -13.81 1.28
N ARG A 280 -17.29 -13.95 0.05
CA ARG A 280 -16.17 -14.82 -0.27
C ARG A 280 -15.39 -14.32 -1.48
N GLU A 281 -14.11 -14.69 -1.53
CA GLU A 281 -13.27 -14.48 -2.72
C GLU A 281 -13.85 -15.20 -3.92
N ALA A 282 -13.71 -14.58 -5.12
CA ALA A 282 -14.03 -15.26 -6.37
C ALA A 282 -13.15 -16.51 -6.54
N PHE A 283 -13.72 -17.54 -7.13
CA PHE A 283 -13.04 -18.80 -7.37
C PHE A 283 -12.96 -19.05 -8.88
N GLY A 284 -11.76 -18.96 -9.45
CA GLY A 284 -11.53 -19.08 -10.87
C GLY A 284 -11.77 -20.49 -11.41
N LYS A 285 -12.16 -20.60 -12.68
CA LYS A 285 -12.30 -21.90 -13.36
C LYS A 285 -10.95 -22.63 -13.37
N GLY A 286 -10.92 -23.85 -12.83
CA GLY A 286 -9.69 -24.65 -12.71
C GLY A 286 -8.82 -24.35 -11.48
N GLN A 287 -9.18 -23.37 -10.66
CA GLN A 287 -8.50 -23.11 -9.40
C GLN A 287 -8.71 -24.27 -8.42
N LYS A 288 -7.66 -24.62 -7.67
CA LYS A 288 -7.73 -25.60 -6.58
C LYS A 288 -7.69 -24.89 -5.24
N GLY A 289 -8.74 -24.99 -4.45
CA GLY A 289 -8.82 -24.35 -3.13
C GLY A 289 -8.12 -25.12 -2.02
N SER A 290 -7.95 -26.45 -2.22
CA SER A 290 -7.29 -27.36 -1.28
C SER A 290 -6.69 -28.54 -2.03
N SER A 291 -5.56 -29.04 -1.58
CA SER A 291 -4.94 -30.26 -2.14
C SER A 291 -5.66 -31.53 -1.72
N ALA A 292 -6.42 -31.50 -0.60
CA ALA A 292 -7.06 -32.68 -0.01
C ALA A 292 -8.60 -32.66 -0.14
N MET A 293 -9.23 -31.48 -0.06
CA MET A 293 -10.70 -31.37 0.00
C MET A 293 -11.22 -30.54 -1.18
N PRO A 294 -11.85 -31.14 -2.20
CA PRO A 294 -12.25 -30.44 -3.44
C PRO A 294 -13.26 -29.30 -3.24
N HIS A 295 -14.08 -29.36 -2.19
CA HIS A 295 -15.09 -28.33 -1.88
C HIS A 295 -14.53 -27.13 -1.11
N LYS A 296 -13.30 -27.24 -0.54
CA LYS A 296 -12.73 -26.21 0.32
C LYS A 296 -12.19 -25.04 -0.49
N ARG A 297 -12.75 -23.85 -0.26
CA ARG A 297 -12.37 -22.59 -0.89
C ARG A 297 -11.80 -21.64 0.16
N ASN A 298 -10.47 -21.62 0.27
CA ASN A 298 -9.78 -20.79 1.25
C ASN A 298 -9.66 -19.34 0.78
N PRO A 299 -9.69 -18.34 1.67
CA PRO A 299 -9.46 -16.93 1.36
C PRO A 299 -7.95 -16.65 1.22
N ILE A 300 -7.31 -17.30 0.24
CA ILE A 300 -5.85 -17.32 0.11
C ILE A 300 -5.27 -15.93 -0.18
N LEU A 301 -5.97 -15.12 -0.95
CA LEU A 301 -5.49 -13.80 -1.29
C LEU A 301 -5.59 -12.85 -0.10
N SER A 302 -6.69 -12.87 0.65
CA SER A 302 -6.83 -12.11 1.90
C SER A 302 -5.79 -12.53 2.95
N GLU A 303 -5.52 -13.84 3.09
CA GLU A 303 -4.46 -14.36 3.97
C GLU A 303 -3.07 -13.85 3.56
N ARG A 304 -2.80 -13.79 2.25
CA ARG A 304 -1.55 -13.24 1.71
C ARG A 304 -1.42 -11.75 2.03
N MET A 305 -2.48 -10.96 1.86
CA MET A 305 -2.48 -9.54 2.21
C MET A 305 -2.11 -9.32 3.68
N THR A 306 -2.71 -10.09 4.59
CA THR A 306 -2.37 -10.00 6.02
C THR A 306 -0.94 -10.42 6.33
N GLY A 307 -0.38 -11.35 5.58
CA GLY A 307 1.04 -11.75 5.68
C GLY A 307 2.00 -10.66 5.21
N MET A 308 1.72 -10.06 4.03
CA MET A 308 2.58 -9.03 3.44
C MET A 308 2.59 -7.73 4.25
N ALA A 309 1.48 -7.34 4.86
CA ALA A 309 1.43 -6.16 5.72
C ALA A 309 2.43 -6.22 6.89
N ARG A 310 2.81 -7.41 7.35
CA ARG A 310 3.85 -7.60 8.39
C ARG A 310 5.23 -7.18 7.89
N LEU A 311 5.55 -7.48 6.62
CA LEU A 311 6.82 -7.08 5.99
C LEU A 311 6.91 -5.55 5.90
N LEU A 312 5.84 -4.89 5.44
CA LEU A 312 5.81 -3.44 5.34
C LEU A 312 6.06 -2.74 6.67
N ARG A 313 5.52 -3.28 7.79
CA ARG A 313 5.82 -2.77 9.13
C ARG A 313 7.29 -2.96 9.54
N GLY A 314 7.90 -4.07 9.12
CA GLY A 314 9.33 -4.30 9.32
C GLY A 314 10.18 -3.26 8.57
N TYR A 315 9.87 -2.98 7.31
CA TYR A 315 10.58 -1.97 6.52
C TYR A 315 10.36 -0.55 7.06
N ALA A 316 9.18 -0.25 7.58
CA ALA A 316 8.91 1.03 8.23
C ALA A 316 9.80 1.24 9.47
N GLN A 317 10.06 0.20 10.25
CA GLN A 317 10.99 0.25 11.37
C GLN A 317 12.41 0.55 10.90
N VAL A 318 12.87 -0.09 9.81
CA VAL A 318 14.19 0.20 9.21
C VAL A 318 14.30 1.68 8.83
N GLY A 319 13.24 2.26 8.24
CA GLY A 319 13.22 3.69 7.90
C GLY A 319 13.41 4.60 9.11
N LEU A 320 12.79 4.28 10.24
CA LEU A 320 12.98 5.05 11.49
C LEU A 320 14.41 4.94 12.03
N GLU A 321 15.00 3.75 12.00
CA GLU A 321 16.37 3.54 12.46
C GLU A 321 17.40 4.30 11.61
N ASN A 322 17.12 4.51 10.32
CA ASN A 322 17.99 5.24 9.40
C ASN A 322 17.97 6.77 9.58
N VAL A 323 17.07 7.33 10.40
CA VAL A 323 17.04 8.78 10.66
C VAL A 323 18.28 9.24 11.43
N ALA A 324 18.76 8.42 12.36
CA ALA A 324 19.87 8.76 13.23
C ALA A 324 21.23 8.40 12.60
N LEU A 325 21.79 9.30 11.82
CA LEU A 325 23.14 9.16 11.25
C LEU A 325 24.19 9.93 12.08
N TRP A 326 25.46 9.52 11.97
CA TRP A 326 26.56 10.23 12.61
C TRP A 326 27.00 11.43 11.79
N HIS A 327 27.14 12.59 12.45
CA HIS A 327 27.63 13.83 11.85
C HIS A 327 26.91 14.17 10.55
N GLU A 328 27.63 14.50 9.50
CA GLU A 328 27.09 14.83 8.17
C GLU A 328 26.69 13.59 7.38
N ARG A 329 27.17 12.40 7.74
CA ARG A 329 26.75 11.07 7.27
C ARG A 329 27.66 9.98 7.81
N ASP A 330 27.08 8.82 8.17
CA ASP A 330 27.74 7.51 8.06
C ASP A 330 27.00 6.65 7.02
N ILE A 331 27.53 5.47 6.66
CA ILE A 331 26.97 4.65 5.57
C ILE A 331 25.97 3.59 6.06
N SER A 332 25.62 3.57 7.35
CA SER A 332 24.75 2.54 7.94
C SER A 332 23.38 2.44 7.26
N HIS A 333 22.82 3.57 6.83
CA HIS A 333 21.54 3.62 6.13
C HIS A 333 21.56 2.92 4.75
N SER A 334 22.68 2.98 4.05
CA SER A 334 22.76 2.65 2.62
C SER A 334 22.41 1.18 2.34
N SER A 335 22.96 0.23 3.09
CA SER A 335 22.69 -1.19 2.90
C SER A 335 21.24 -1.57 3.20
N SER A 336 20.65 -0.97 4.23
CA SER A 336 19.26 -1.22 4.62
C SER A 336 18.25 -0.57 3.66
N GLU A 337 18.55 0.64 3.15
CA GLU A 337 17.72 1.34 2.17
C GLU A 337 17.68 0.62 0.82
N ARG A 338 18.80 0.02 0.38
CA ARG A 338 18.85 -0.81 -0.84
C ARG A 338 17.88 -1.98 -0.83
N VAL A 339 17.47 -2.42 0.34
CA VAL A 339 16.47 -3.50 0.52
C VAL A 339 15.10 -2.90 0.84
N ALA A 340 15.02 -2.06 1.86
CA ALA A 340 13.74 -1.64 2.42
C ALA A 340 12.88 -0.78 1.47
N LEU A 341 13.49 0.14 0.71
CA LEU A 341 12.76 1.05 -0.18
C LEU A 341 12.15 0.32 -1.40
N PRO A 342 12.93 -0.45 -2.18
CA PRO A 342 12.35 -1.20 -3.30
C PRO A 342 11.35 -2.24 -2.83
N ASP A 343 11.70 -3.03 -1.82
CA ASP A 343 10.86 -4.12 -1.33
C ASP A 343 9.51 -3.64 -0.80
N ALA A 344 9.50 -2.55 -0.03
CA ALA A 344 8.27 -1.97 0.49
C ALA A 344 7.37 -1.44 -0.65
N SER A 345 7.95 -0.74 -1.62
CA SER A 345 7.22 -0.20 -2.77
C SER A 345 6.64 -1.30 -3.65
N ILE A 346 7.44 -2.31 -3.98
CA ILE A 346 7.04 -3.49 -4.76
C ILE A 346 5.93 -4.26 -4.05
N ALA A 347 6.11 -4.54 -2.75
CA ALA A 347 5.13 -5.30 -1.98
C ALA A 347 3.79 -4.56 -1.87
N LEU A 348 3.80 -3.25 -1.58
CA LEU A 348 2.56 -2.46 -1.50
C LEU A 348 1.86 -2.38 -2.86
N HIS A 349 2.61 -2.14 -3.95
CA HIS A 349 2.02 -2.12 -5.29
C HIS A 349 1.31 -3.44 -5.63
N TYR A 350 1.97 -4.56 -5.37
CA TYR A 350 1.36 -5.89 -5.53
C TYR A 350 0.09 -6.03 -4.68
N MET A 351 0.13 -5.62 -3.41
CA MET A 351 -1.02 -5.70 -2.51
C MET A 351 -2.20 -4.90 -3.06
N LEU A 352 -1.99 -3.65 -3.46
CA LEU A 352 -3.02 -2.76 -4.00
C LEU A 352 -3.67 -3.36 -5.25
N ILE A 353 -2.89 -3.73 -6.26
CA ILE A 353 -3.41 -4.28 -7.51
C ILE A 353 -4.17 -5.60 -7.30
N LYS A 354 -3.62 -6.51 -6.49
CA LYS A 354 -4.29 -7.81 -6.23
C LYS A 354 -5.52 -7.65 -5.36
N PHE A 355 -5.50 -6.72 -4.40
CA PHE A 355 -6.66 -6.49 -3.55
C PHE A 355 -7.78 -5.74 -4.28
N THR A 356 -7.47 -4.86 -5.22
CA THR A 356 -8.45 -4.26 -6.14
C THR A 356 -9.22 -5.33 -6.90
N GLY A 357 -8.51 -6.24 -7.56
CA GLY A 357 -9.16 -7.34 -8.28
C GLY A 357 -9.94 -8.31 -7.36
N LEU A 358 -9.53 -8.45 -6.09
CA LEU A 358 -10.29 -9.21 -5.10
C LEU A 358 -11.61 -8.50 -4.79
N VAL A 359 -11.59 -7.19 -4.54
CA VAL A 359 -12.80 -6.39 -4.22
C VAL A 359 -13.78 -6.38 -5.38
N GLU A 360 -13.31 -6.19 -6.61
CA GLU A 360 -14.12 -6.25 -7.83
C GLU A 360 -14.77 -7.62 -8.04
N GLY A 361 -14.07 -8.68 -7.66
CA GLY A 361 -14.52 -10.06 -7.81
C GLY A 361 -15.25 -10.65 -6.60
N LEU A 362 -15.57 -9.88 -5.56
CA LEU A 362 -16.24 -10.40 -4.37
C LEU A 362 -17.57 -11.09 -4.73
N VAL A 363 -17.79 -12.26 -4.17
CA VAL A 363 -19.08 -12.96 -4.24
C VAL A 363 -19.85 -12.66 -2.96
N VAL A 364 -20.83 -11.76 -3.08
CA VAL A 364 -21.64 -11.30 -1.95
C VAL A 364 -22.91 -12.13 -1.85
N GLY A 365 -23.09 -12.80 -0.73
CA GLY A 365 -24.24 -13.68 -0.44
C GLY A 365 -25.39 -12.92 0.23
N VAL A 366 -26.09 -12.06 -0.48
CA VAL A 366 -27.19 -11.23 0.07
C VAL A 366 -28.25 -12.06 0.78
N GLU A 367 -28.65 -13.20 0.20
CA GLU A 367 -29.63 -14.11 0.84
C GLU A 367 -29.06 -14.77 2.11
N ARG A 368 -27.76 -15.02 2.14
CA ARG A 368 -27.10 -15.53 3.34
C ARG A 368 -27.05 -14.46 4.44
N MET A 369 -26.79 -13.20 4.08
CA MET A 369 -26.87 -12.07 5.02
C MET A 369 -28.26 -11.94 5.63
N ARG A 370 -29.33 -12.04 4.80
CA ARG A 370 -30.70 -12.03 5.25
C ARG A 370 -31.03 -13.21 6.17
N SER A 371 -30.57 -14.42 5.82
CA SER A 371 -30.76 -15.62 6.64
C SER A 371 -30.04 -15.50 7.99
N ASN A 372 -28.81 -14.96 8.02
CA ASN A 372 -28.08 -14.74 9.27
C ASN A 372 -28.75 -13.65 10.13
N LEU A 373 -29.33 -12.63 9.52
CA LEU A 373 -30.08 -11.59 10.22
C LEU A 373 -31.37 -12.18 10.82
N ALA A 374 -32.12 -12.96 10.06
CA ALA A 374 -33.31 -13.65 10.56
C ALA A 374 -33.00 -14.65 11.70
N ALA A 375 -31.85 -15.32 11.65
CA ALA A 375 -31.42 -16.21 12.70
C ALA A 375 -31.22 -15.55 14.08
N THR A 376 -31.11 -14.23 14.12
CA THR A 376 -31.05 -13.45 15.37
C THR A 376 -32.41 -13.34 16.07
N ARG A 377 -33.50 -13.79 15.44
CA ARG A 377 -34.87 -13.77 15.98
C ARG A 377 -35.30 -12.40 16.49
N GLY A 378 -34.87 -11.35 15.79
CA GLY A 378 -35.18 -9.97 16.13
C GLY A 378 -34.39 -9.38 17.30
N LEU A 379 -33.48 -10.11 17.93
CA LEU A 379 -32.66 -9.62 19.05
C LEU A 379 -31.86 -8.37 18.70
N VAL A 380 -31.45 -8.24 17.45
CA VAL A 380 -30.69 -7.08 16.93
C VAL A 380 -31.51 -5.76 16.95
N PHE A 381 -32.82 -5.81 17.20
CA PHE A 381 -33.70 -4.65 17.32
C PHE A 381 -34.02 -4.25 18.77
N SER A 382 -33.49 -4.99 19.75
CA SER A 382 -33.80 -4.77 21.17
C SER A 382 -33.58 -3.35 21.66
N GLN A 383 -32.55 -2.65 21.13
CA GLN A 383 -32.30 -1.23 21.47
C GLN A 383 -33.41 -0.32 20.92
N ALA A 384 -33.92 -0.55 19.73
CA ALA A 384 -35.00 0.23 19.14
C ALA A 384 -36.26 0.15 20.03
N VAL A 385 -36.60 -1.05 20.47
CA VAL A 385 -37.71 -1.28 21.40
C VAL A 385 -37.50 -0.56 22.72
N LEU A 386 -36.30 -0.69 23.32
CA LEU A 386 -35.93 -0.03 24.56
C LEU A 386 -36.13 1.49 24.47
N LEU A 387 -35.65 2.13 23.41
CA LEU A 387 -35.76 3.58 23.21
C LEU A 387 -37.23 4.00 23.03
N SER A 388 -38.00 3.25 22.25
CA SER A 388 -39.43 3.54 22.06
C SER A 388 -40.24 3.43 23.36
N LEU A 389 -39.90 2.49 24.24
CA LEU A 389 -40.52 2.38 25.57
C LEU A 389 -40.14 3.59 26.47
N VAL A 390 -38.93 4.09 26.39
CA VAL A 390 -38.50 5.30 27.10
C VAL A 390 -39.28 6.54 26.59
N GLU A 391 -39.47 6.65 25.29
CA GLU A 391 -40.28 7.72 24.67
C GLU A 391 -41.76 7.67 25.12
N LYS A 392 -42.27 6.51 25.50
CA LYS A 392 -43.59 6.31 26.10
C LYS A 392 -43.64 6.55 27.60
N GLY A 393 -42.54 6.99 28.23
CA GLY A 393 -42.50 7.42 29.60
C GLY A 393 -41.95 6.41 30.61
N LEU A 394 -41.49 5.22 30.19
CA LEU A 394 -40.79 4.32 31.10
C LEU A 394 -39.40 4.90 31.43
N SER A 395 -38.95 4.68 32.67
CA SER A 395 -37.53 4.94 32.96
C SER A 395 -36.65 4.03 32.15
N ARG A 396 -35.42 4.49 31.86
CA ARG A 396 -34.45 3.67 31.10
C ARG A 396 -34.19 2.30 31.73
N ASP A 397 -34.16 2.24 33.08
CA ASP A 397 -33.93 0.97 33.80
C ASP A 397 -35.15 0.04 33.70
N GLN A 398 -36.37 0.55 33.76
CA GLN A 398 -37.59 -0.25 33.56
C GLN A 398 -37.65 -0.80 32.14
N ALA A 399 -37.45 0.07 31.14
CA ALA A 399 -37.43 -0.37 29.74
C ALA A 399 -36.32 -1.43 29.48
N TYR A 400 -35.13 -1.20 30.05
CA TYR A 400 -34.02 -2.13 29.92
C TYR A 400 -34.35 -3.51 30.50
N ARG A 401 -34.84 -3.61 31.73
CA ARG A 401 -35.18 -4.87 32.37
C ARG A 401 -36.29 -5.63 31.64
N LEU A 402 -37.27 -4.91 31.14
CA LEU A 402 -38.40 -5.45 30.41
C LEU A 402 -37.91 -6.08 29.09
N VAL A 403 -37.18 -5.32 28.28
CA VAL A 403 -36.63 -5.80 27.01
C VAL A 403 -35.60 -6.93 27.23
N GLN A 404 -34.75 -6.83 28.25
CA GLN A 404 -33.76 -7.86 28.57
C GLN A 404 -34.45 -9.19 28.93
N GLY A 405 -35.52 -9.16 29.72
CA GLY A 405 -36.27 -10.37 30.09
C GLY A 405 -36.77 -11.10 28.84
N HIS A 406 -37.42 -10.39 27.91
CA HIS A 406 -37.90 -10.97 26.67
C HIS A 406 -36.77 -11.40 25.72
N ALA A 407 -35.69 -10.60 25.65
CA ALA A 407 -34.53 -10.97 24.82
C ALA A 407 -33.87 -12.28 25.32
N MET A 408 -33.74 -12.47 26.61
CA MET A 408 -33.21 -13.73 27.19
C MET A 408 -34.16 -14.89 26.91
N SER A 409 -35.49 -14.69 27.07
CA SER A 409 -36.47 -15.72 26.74
C SER A 409 -36.41 -16.09 25.25
N ALA A 410 -36.34 -15.11 24.34
CA ALA A 410 -36.16 -15.35 22.89
C ALA A 410 -34.87 -16.15 22.57
N TRP A 411 -33.79 -15.82 23.27
CA TRP A 411 -32.52 -16.53 23.12
C TRP A 411 -32.62 -18.01 23.55
N GLU A 412 -33.29 -18.28 24.66
CA GLU A 412 -33.41 -19.63 25.22
C GLU A 412 -34.48 -20.48 24.53
N SER A 413 -35.68 -19.91 24.25
CA SER A 413 -36.80 -20.66 23.65
C SER A 413 -36.66 -20.78 22.12
N GLY A 414 -35.97 -19.86 21.49
CA GLY A 414 -35.93 -19.74 20.03
C GLY A 414 -37.16 -19.10 19.40
N GLU A 415 -38.02 -18.45 20.20
CA GLU A 415 -39.14 -17.64 19.72
C GLU A 415 -38.69 -16.26 19.21
N GLU A 416 -39.50 -15.62 18.39
CA GLU A 416 -39.20 -14.29 17.89
C GLU A 416 -39.39 -13.24 19.00
N LEU A 417 -38.44 -12.33 19.16
CA LEU A 417 -38.49 -11.27 20.17
C LEU A 417 -39.74 -10.39 19.97
N HIS A 418 -40.12 -10.12 18.73
CA HIS A 418 -41.33 -9.36 18.41
C HIS A 418 -42.56 -10.00 19.04
N ASP A 419 -42.75 -11.31 18.89
CA ASP A 419 -43.95 -12.02 19.33
C ASP A 419 -44.03 -12.09 20.86
N LEU A 420 -42.88 -12.30 21.51
CA LEU A 420 -42.81 -12.27 22.98
C LEU A 420 -43.13 -10.90 23.54
N LEU A 421 -42.69 -9.82 22.90
CA LEU A 421 -43.01 -8.45 23.30
C LEU A 421 -44.49 -8.10 23.04
N ALA A 422 -45.02 -8.52 21.90
CA ALA A 422 -46.43 -8.29 21.54
C ALA A 422 -47.42 -8.98 22.49
N ALA A 423 -47.01 -10.11 23.09
CA ALA A 423 -47.83 -10.86 24.02
C ALA A 423 -47.84 -10.29 25.45
N ASP A 424 -46.92 -9.39 25.81
CA ASP A 424 -46.82 -8.84 27.16
C ASP A 424 -47.57 -7.53 27.31
N PRO A 425 -48.61 -7.50 28.16
CA PRO A 425 -49.40 -6.25 28.41
C PRO A 425 -48.58 -5.13 29.07
N ALA A 426 -47.37 -5.41 29.59
CA ALA A 426 -46.46 -4.39 30.09
C ALA A 426 -45.77 -3.57 28.99
N ILE A 427 -45.81 -4.06 27.75
CA ILE A 427 -45.33 -3.33 26.59
C ILE A 427 -46.36 -2.32 26.15
N VAL A 428 -46.09 -1.04 26.44
CA VAL A 428 -47.02 0.08 26.20
C VAL A 428 -46.96 0.60 24.76
N LEU A 429 -46.35 -0.14 23.84
CA LEU A 429 -46.30 0.18 22.41
C LEU A 429 -47.49 -0.47 21.71
N GLY A 430 -48.17 0.29 20.81
CA GLY A 430 -49.16 -0.29 19.93
C GLY A 430 -48.51 -1.15 18.83
N ASP A 431 -49.29 -2.05 18.17
CA ASP A 431 -48.79 -2.97 17.18
C ASP A 431 -47.95 -2.32 16.07
N ALA A 432 -48.40 -1.15 15.57
CA ALA A 432 -47.67 -0.40 14.53
C ALA A 432 -46.35 0.21 15.06
N GLU A 433 -46.31 0.64 16.30
CA GLU A 433 -45.12 1.19 16.93
C GLU A 433 -44.10 0.09 17.22
N LEU A 434 -44.55 -1.05 17.70
CA LEU A 434 -43.71 -2.20 17.93
C LEU A 434 -43.13 -2.71 16.59
N ALA A 435 -43.96 -2.87 15.57
CA ALA A 435 -43.51 -3.29 14.24
C ALA A 435 -42.47 -2.32 13.63
N ALA A 436 -42.61 -1.02 13.85
CA ALA A 436 -41.67 -0.01 13.38
C ALA A 436 -40.27 -0.15 14.06
N CYS A 437 -40.17 -0.73 15.26
CA CYS A 437 -38.89 -1.01 15.91
C CYS A 437 -38.09 -2.08 15.16
N PHE A 438 -38.74 -2.97 14.42
CA PHE A 438 -38.13 -4.05 13.65
C PHE A 438 -37.90 -3.72 12.17
N SER A 439 -38.00 -2.44 11.80
CA SER A 439 -37.84 -1.98 10.42
C SER A 439 -36.37 -1.87 10.00
N LEU A 440 -35.97 -2.56 8.94
CA LEU A 440 -34.68 -2.40 8.28
C LEU A 440 -34.60 -1.09 7.47
N GLU A 441 -35.76 -0.58 6.96
CA GLU A 441 -35.81 0.68 6.23
C GLU A 441 -35.32 1.85 7.10
N ARG A 442 -35.70 1.88 8.35
CA ARG A 442 -35.21 2.88 9.33
C ARG A 442 -33.68 2.86 9.45
N VAL A 443 -33.06 1.68 9.37
CA VAL A 443 -31.59 1.55 9.43
C VAL A 443 -30.95 2.19 8.19
N HIS A 444 -31.54 1.92 7.02
CA HIS A 444 -31.05 2.51 5.77
C HIS A 444 -31.22 4.04 5.75
N GLU A 445 -32.39 4.55 6.11
CA GLU A 445 -32.65 6.00 6.20
C GLU A 445 -31.65 6.71 7.11
N SER A 446 -31.34 6.10 8.26
CA SER A 446 -30.35 6.65 9.20
C SER A 446 -28.93 6.63 8.63
N ALA A 447 -28.59 5.62 7.83
CA ALA A 447 -27.27 5.48 7.20
C ALA A 447 -27.08 6.37 5.95
N ARG A 448 -28.16 6.90 5.38
CA ARG A 448 -28.15 7.70 4.14
C ARG A 448 -27.12 8.83 4.15
N VAL A 449 -26.98 9.51 5.27
CA VAL A 449 -25.98 10.58 5.43
C VAL A 449 -24.55 10.15 5.11
N VAL A 450 -24.22 8.87 5.30
CA VAL A 450 -22.89 8.33 4.95
C VAL A 450 -22.77 8.13 3.44
N PHE A 451 -23.82 7.64 2.79
CA PHE A 451 -23.83 7.47 1.34
C PHE A 451 -23.85 8.81 0.59
N ASP A 452 -24.56 9.82 1.09
CA ASP A 452 -24.52 11.18 0.56
C ASP A 452 -23.07 11.73 0.59
N ARG A 453 -22.37 11.58 1.72
CA ARG A 453 -20.94 11.95 1.83
C ARG A 453 -20.05 11.12 0.91
N LEU A 454 -20.33 9.82 0.76
CA LEU A 454 -19.58 8.94 -0.13
C LEU A 454 -19.77 9.34 -1.61
N ALA A 455 -20.97 9.77 -1.98
CA ALA A 455 -21.27 10.26 -3.33
C ALA A 455 -20.42 11.48 -3.70
N GLU A 456 -20.12 12.36 -2.75
CA GLU A 456 -19.29 13.57 -2.95
C GLU A 456 -17.79 13.29 -2.87
N LEU A 457 -17.37 12.18 -2.25
CA LEU A 457 -15.96 11.85 -2.02
C LEU A 457 -15.23 11.62 -3.36
N ARG A 458 -14.10 12.31 -3.55
CA ARG A 458 -13.18 12.18 -4.71
C ARG A 458 -11.73 12.10 -4.24
N LEU A 459 -10.84 11.48 -5.07
CA LEU A 459 -9.39 11.45 -4.86
C LEU A 459 -8.66 12.35 -5.87
#